data_7047745f6bd0763ef13e5963a8aaf818
#
_entry.id   7047745f6bd0763ef13e5963a8aaf818
#
_cell.length_a   1.000
_cell.length_b   1.000
_cell.length_c   1.000
_cell.angle_alpha   90.00
_cell.angle_beta   90.00
_cell.angle_gamma   90.00
#
_symmetry.space_group_name_H-M   'P 1'
#
loop_
_entity.id
_entity.type
_entity.pdbx_description
1 polymer ?
#
loop_
_entity_poly.entity_id
_entity_poly.type
_entity_poly.pdbx_seq_one_letter_code
_entity_poly.pdbx_strand_id
1 'polypeptide(L)'
;MKRPLLSCRWIVVLGGLAWSACGGTPKAEEGGSSSGGTVVAATASSDPRAALFLAKGCPQCHSISALGVKSATEVGPDLTLAYSDVKNRFNVSLEEFLPHPTGTMQVVLSQMITLSPAERDSIVHILKRLHEEREERGEH
;
A
#
# COMPACT_ATOMS: atom_id res chain seq x y z
N MET A 1 -22.08 37.53 -24.61
CA MET A 1 -23.28 37.80 -23.79
C MET A 1 -22.86 37.83 -22.32
N LYS A 2 -23.35 38.79 -21.60
CA LYS A 2 -22.88 39.41 -20.35
C LYS A 2 -23.00 38.48 -19.13
N ARG A 3 -21.95 38.53 -18.26
CA ARG A 3 -21.98 38.09 -16.85
C ARG A 3 -22.91 38.98 -16.04
N PRO A 4 -23.45 38.52 -14.90
CA PRO A 4 -23.36 39.38 -13.75
C PRO A 4 -22.71 38.67 -12.50
N LEU A 5 -21.85 39.44 -11.91
CA LEU A 5 -21.33 39.31 -10.54
C LEU A 5 -22.47 39.53 -9.54
N LEU A 6 -22.62 38.65 -8.57
CA LEU A 6 -23.36 38.98 -7.35
C LEU A 6 -22.42 38.87 -6.14
N SER A 7 -22.05 40.06 -5.75
CA SER A 7 -21.44 40.42 -4.47
C SER A 7 -22.46 40.21 -3.36
N CYS A 8 -22.16 39.44 -2.35
CA CYS A 8 -22.90 39.43 -1.09
C CYS A 8 -21.97 39.69 0.07
N ARG A 9 -21.86 40.97 0.40
CA ARG A 9 -21.39 41.49 1.68
C ARG A 9 -22.52 41.37 2.69
N TRP A 10 -22.30 40.76 3.82
CA TRP A 10 -23.03 41.02 5.07
C TRP A 10 -22.24 40.48 6.26
N ILE A 11 -21.78 41.36 7.04
CA ILE A 11 -22.02 41.88 8.38
C ILE A 11 -21.25 41.17 9.49
N VAL A 12 -20.34 41.96 10.01
CA VAL A 12 -19.64 41.84 11.30
C VAL A 12 -20.67 41.96 12.42
N VAL A 13 -20.70 41.02 13.35
CA VAL A 13 -21.26 41.22 14.69
C VAL A 13 -20.19 40.93 15.72
N LEU A 14 -19.76 41.99 16.36
CA LEU A 14 -18.97 42.01 17.57
C LEU A 14 -19.77 41.41 18.73
N GLY A 15 -19.20 40.44 19.41
CA GLY A 15 -19.71 39.95 20.68
C GLY A 15 -18.55 39.40 21.49
N GLY A 16 -17.90 40.27 22.27
CA GLY A 16 -16.87 39.84 23.20
C GLY A 16 -17.48 39.15 24.42
N LEU A 17 -16.85 38.07 24.84
CA LEU A 17 -16.88 37.62 26.24
C LEU A 17 -15.53 36.97 26.54
N ALA A 18 -14.78 37.70 27.35
CA ALA A 18 -13.58 37.22 27.99
C ALA A 18 -13.92 36.08 28.97
N TRP A 19 -13.20 34.97 28.86
CA TRP A 19 -13.07 34.05 29.97
C TRP A 19 -11.62 33.75 30.21
N SER A 20 -11.18 34.24 31.35
CA SER A 20 -9.85 34.09 31.94
C SER A 20 -9.64 32.64 32.42
N ALA A 21 -8.38 32.24 32.31
CA ALA A 21 -7.61 31.40 33.22
C ALA A 21 -8.12 29.99 33.56
N CYS A 22 -7.37 28.99 33.20
CA CYS A 22 -6.56 28.24 34.14
C CYS A 22 -5.59 27.35 33.35
N GLY A 23 -4.33 27.45 33.72
CA GLY A 23 -3.25 26.65 33.18
C GLY A 23 -3.43 25.16 33.51
N GLY A 24 -2.89 24.35 32.64
CA GLY A 24 -2.79 22.94 32.78
C GLY A 24 -2.14 22.39 31.54
N THR A 25 -0.81 22.33 31.52
CA THR A 25 -0.05 21.49 30.61
C THR A 25 -0.38 20.05 30.92
N PRO A 26 -0.96 19.26 30.00
CA PRO A 26 -0.89 17.82 30.13
C PRO A 26 0.47 17.35 29.61
N LYS A 27 1.32 17.05 30.56
CA LYS A 27 2.44 16.13 30.46
C LYS A 27 1.97 14.85 29.75
N ALA A 28 2.70 14.46 28.70
CA ALA A 28 2.54 13.17 28.09
C ALA A 28 2.78 12.09 29.14
N GLU A 29 1.75 11.34 29.48
CA GLU A 29 1.89 10.09 30.20
C GLU A 29 1.64 8.96 29.19
N GLU A 30 2.72 8.26 28.90
CA GLU A 30 2.73 6.89 28.42
C GLU A 30 1.91 6.02 29.37
N GLY A 31 1.14 5.13 28.84
CA GLY A 31 0.55 4.08 29.67
C GLY A 31 -0.81 3.62 29.19
N GLY A 32 -0.87 2.89 28.12
CA GLY A 32 -2.03 2.15 27.67
C GLY A 32 -1.58 0.85 27.05
N SER A 33 -1.11 -0.08 27.90
CA SER A 33 -0.90 -1.47 27.52
C SER A 33 -2.23 -2.04 27.08
N SER A 34 -2.47 -2.12 25.78
CA SER A 34 -3.50 -2.96 25.19
C SER A 34 -2.82 -4.22 24.68
N SER A 35 -2.88 -5.23 25.53
CA SER A 35 -2.60 -6.63 25.20
C SER A 35 -3.59 -7.08 24.13
N GLY A 36 -3.14 -7.21 22.92
CA GLY A 36 -3.92 -7.73 21.80
C GLY A 36 -2.97 -8.03 20.65
N GLY A 37 -2.76 -9.31 20.37
CA GLY A 37 -2.12 -9.93 19.24
C GLY A 37 -1.09 -9.08 18.50
N THR A 38 0.18 -9.47 18.57
CA THR A 38 1.24 -8.90 17.75
C THR A 38 0.93 -9.18 16.29
N VAL A 39 0.16 -8.31 15.64
CA VAL A 39 0.17 -8.18 14.20
C VAL A 39 1.56 -7.66 13.86
N VAL A 40 2.45 -8.54 13.44
CA VAL A 40 3.73 -8.14 12.87
C VAL A 40 3.42 -7.25 11.67
N ALA A 41 3.52 -5.95 11.87
CA ALA A 41 3.30 -4.99 10.81
C ALA A 41 4.32 -5.27 9.70
N ALA A 42 3.83 -5.36 8.46
CA ALA A 42 4.72 -5.43 7.31
C ALA A 42 5.71 -4.27 7.37
N THR A 43 6.99 -4.57 7.18
CA THR A 43 8.05 -3.56 7.31
C THR A 43 7.83 -2.49 6.23
N ALA A 44 7.72 -1.24 6.64
CA ALA A 44 7.61 -0.12 5.72
C ALA A 44 8.92 0.01 4.90
N SER A 45 8.79 0.00 3.60
CA SER A 45 9.90 0.24 2.67
C SER A 45 10.03 1.71 2.35
N SER A 46 11.26 2.20 2.21
CA SER A 46 11.55 3.53 1.69
C SER A 46 11.58 3.58 0.16
N ASP A 47 11.54 2.44 -0.53
CA ASP A 47 11.50 2.39 -1.99
C ASP A 47 10.10 2.78 -2.50
N PRO A 48 9.98 3.83 -3.34
CA PRO A 48 8.69 4.30 -3.83
C PRO A 48 7.93 3.24 -4.65
N ARG A 49 8.63 2.27 -5.25
CA ARG A 49 8.03 1.15 -5.98
C ARG A 49 7.20 0.23 -5.07
N ALA A 50 7.49 0.22 -3.77
CA ALA A 50 6.74 -0.58 -2.80
C ALA A 50 5.34 -0.01 -2.51
N ALA A 51 5.10 1.27 -2.76
CA ALA A 51 3.90 1.98 -2.32
C ALA A 51 2.59 1.32 -2.77
N LEU A 52 2.52 0.86 -4.04
CA LEU A 52 1.33 0.19 -4.57
C LEU A 52 1.07 -1.15 -3.87
N PHE A 53 2.11 -1.94 -3.62
CA PHE A 53 1.99 -3.23 -2.93
C PHE A 53 1.53 -3.06 -1.49
N LEU A 54 2.08 -2.05 -0.79
CA LEU A 54 1.67 -1.69 0.57
C LEU A 54 0.20 -1.26 0.61
N ALA A 55 -0.20 -0.37 -0.29
CA ALA A 55 -1.58 0.11 -0.39
C ALA A 55 -2.60 -1.00 -0.70
N LYS A 56 -2.19 -2.03 -1.42
CA LYS A 56 -3.04 -3.19 -1.76
C LYS A 56 -2.97 -4.33 -0.74
N GLY A 57 -2.14 -4.22 0.29
CA GLY A 57 -2.03 -5.22 1.33
C GLY A 57 -1.28 -6.50 0.90
N CYS A 58 -0.55 -6.49 -0.21
CA CYS A 58 0.24 -7.63 -0.67
C CYS A 58 1.21 -8.16 0.42
N PRO A 59 1.84 -7.29 1.24
CA PRO A 59 2.77 -7.73 2.27
C PRO A 59 2.13 -8.49 3.44
N GLN A 60 0.82 -8.62 3.49
CA GLN A 60 0.20 -9.52 4.46
C GLN A 60 0.61 -10.99 4.24
N CYS A 61 0.87 -11.36 2.99
CA CYS A 61 1.21 -12.73 2.62
C CYS A 61 2.59 -12.85 1.94
N HIS A 62 3.04 -11.82 1.24
CA HIS A 62 4.21 -11.85 0.38
C HIS A 62 5.30 -10.88 0.84
N SER A 63 6.53 -11.34 0.91
CA SER A 63 7.69 -10.44 0.95
C SER A 63 7.99 -9.89 -0.45
N ILE A 64 8.67 -8.76 -0.52
CA ILE A 64 9.26 -8.19 -1.74
C ILE A 64 10.68 -7.78 -1.34
N SER A 65 11.57 -8.76 -1.26
CA SER A 65 12.89 -8.59 -0.65
C SER A 65 13.73 -7.55 -1.36
N ALA A 66 13.64 -7.46 -2.69
CA ALA A 66 14.34 -6.44 -3.47
C ALA A 66 13.90 -5.00 -3.16
N LEU A 67 12.70 -4.82 -2.61
CA LEU A 67 12.18 -3.52 -2.16
C LEU A 67 12.28 -3.33 -0.64
N GLY A 68 12.92 -4.25 0.08
CA GLY A 68 13.02 -4.20 1.54
C GLY A 68 11.70 -4.41 2.29
N VAL A 69 10.69 -4.98 1.62
CA VAL A 69 9.37 -5.27 2.21
C VAL A 69 9.36 -6.68 2.76
N LYS A 70 9.07 -6.83 4.05
CA LYS A 70 8.84 -8.13 4.69
C LYS A 70 7.36 -8.42 4.83
N SER A 71 6.99 -9.66 4.59
CA SER A 71 5.64 -10.16 4.84
C SER A 71 5.33 -10.21 6.33
N ALA A 72 4.06 -9.99 6.66
CA ALA A 72 3.55 -10.18 8.01
C ALA A 72 3.43 -11.67 8.40
N THR A 73 3.21 -12.57 7.44
CA THR A 73 2.92 -13.99 7.69
C THR A 73 3.82 -14.95 6.93
N GLU A 74 4.48 -14.50 5.88
CA GLU A 74 5.37 -15.30 5.00
C GLU A 74 4.70 -16.55 4.39
N VAL A 75 3.38 -16.54 4.24
CA VAL A 75 2.65 -17.68 3.65
C VAL A 75 2.69 -17.69 2.12
N GLY A 76 2.98 -16.57 1.49
CA GLY A 76 3.15 -16.45 0.04
C GLY A 76 4.62 -16.41 -0.36
N PRO A 77 4.96 -16.76 -1.62
CA PRO A 77 6.31 -16.61 -2.12
C PRO A 77 6.74 -15.15 -2.19
N ASP A 78 8.06 -14.92 -2.22
CA ASP A 78 8.62 -13.59 -2.42
C ASP A 78 8.28 -13.05 -3.81
N LEU A 79 7.62 -11.91 -3.87
CA LEU A 79 7.23 -11.29 -5.15
C LEU A 79 8.41 -10.78 -5.98
N THR A 80 9.60 -10.62 -5.39
CA THR A 80 10.83 -10.34 -6.16
C THR A 80 11.07 -11.38 -7.26
N LEU A 81 10.61 -12.62 -7.02
CA LEU A 81 10.76 -13.75 -7.95
C LEU A 81 9.54 -13.99 -8.84
N ALA A 82 8.45 -13.26 -8.60
CA ALA A 82 7.14 -13.59 -9.17
C ALA A 82 7.14 -13.60 -10.71
N TYR A 83 7.95 -12.75 -11.37
CA TYR A 83 8.00 -12.67 -12.83
C TYR A 83 8.47 -13.99 -13.46
N SER A 84 9.52 -14.60 -12.92
CA SER A 84 10.00 -15.91 -13.35
C SER A 84 9.19 -17.07 -12.76
N ASP A 85 8.79 -16.98 -11.51
CA ASP A 85 8.08 -18.04 -10.80
C ASP A 85 6.72 -18.36 -11.42
N VAL A 86 5.95 -17.36 -11.79
CA VAL A 86 4.65 -17.56 -12.46
C VAL A 86 4.84 -18.29 -13.78
N LYS A 87 5.83 -17.87 -14.58
CA LYS A 87 6.15 -18.56 -15.83
C LYS A 87 6.56 -20.01 -15.62
N ASN A 88 7.40 -20.27 -14.63
CA ASN A 88 7.91 -21.61 -14.36
C ASN A 88 6.86 -22.55 -13.76
N ARG A 89 5.96 -22.04 -12.90
CA ARG A 89 4.96 -22.86 -12.20
C ARG A 89 3.69 -23.07 -12.99
N PHE A 90 3.24 -22.05 -13.72
CA PHE A 90 1.93 -22.06 -14.39
C PHE A 90 2.04 -22.04 -15.92
N ASN A 91 3.23 -21.88 -16.46
CA ASN A 91 3.51 -21.79 -17.90
C ASN A 91 2.73 -20.66 -18.61
N VAL A 92 2.40 -19.60 -17.86
CA VAL A 92 1.78 -18.36 -18.37
C VAL A 92 2.65 -17.17 -17.97
N SER A 93 2.48 -16.04 -18.64
CA SER A 93 3.16 -14.81 -18.24
C SER A 93 2.49 -14.20 -17.00
N LEU A 94 3.20 -13.29 -16.32
CA LEU A 94 2.61 -12.57 -15.19
C LEU A 94 1.48 -11.63 -15.64
N GLU A 95 1.58 -11.10 -16.86
CA GLU A 95 0.57 -10.28 -17.52
C GLU A 95 -0.75 -11.05 -17.75
N GLU A 96 -0.65 -12.34 -18.06
CA GLU A 96 -1.80 -13.22 -18.24
C GLU A 96 -2.33 -13.75 -16.90
N PHE A 97 -1.45 -13.96 -15.94
CA PHE A 97 -1.81 -14.51 -14.63
C PHE A 97 -2.62 -13.54 -13.78
N LEU A 98 -2.24 -12.27 -13.71
CA LEU A 98 -2.90 -11.31 -12.81
C LEU A 98 -4.37 -11.05 -13.14
N PRO A 99 -4.81 -10.96 -14.42
CA PRO A 99 -6.24 -10.88 -14.73
C PRO A 99 -6.97 -12.23 -14.55
N HIS A 100 -6.27 -13.34 -14.67
CA HIS A 100 -6.85 -14.69 -14.60
C HIS A 100 -6.07 -15.60 -13.64
N PRO A 101 -5.99 -15.22 -12.36
CA PRO A 101 -5.21 -15.97 -11.38
C PRO A 101 -5.82 -17.35 -11.10
N THR A 102 -4.99 -18.29 -10.65
CA THR A 102 -5.41 -19.61 -10.25
C THR A 102 -5.04 -19.90 -8.80
N GLY A 103 -5.63 -20.95 -8.23
CA GLY A 103 -5.36 -21.37 -6.85
C GLY A 103 -5.73 -20.31 -5.82
N THR A 104 -4.92 -20.14 -4.79
CA THR A 104 -5.16 -19.21 -3.69
C THR A 104 -5.27 -17.76 -4.19
N MET A 105 -4.46 -17.38 -5.18
CA MET A 105 -4.48 -16.02 -5.72
C MET A 105 -5.79 -15.69 -6.46
N GLN A 106 -6.50 -16.69 -6.98
CA GLN A 106 -7.85 -16.48 -7.54
C GLN A 106 -8.81 -15.99 -6.47
N VAL A 107 -8.79 -16.62 -5.29
CA VAL A 107 -9.65 -16.21 -4.16
C VAL A 107 -9.25 -14.80 -3.68
N VAL A 108 -7.96 -14.58 -3.48
CA VAL A 108 -7.45 -13.29 -2.98
C VAL A 108 -7.82 -12.14 -3.91
N LEU A 109 -7.55 -12.25 -5.21
CA LEU A 109 -7.80 -11.18 -6.19
C LEU A 109 -9.26 -11.04 -6.61
N SER A 110 -10.12 -12.03 -6.31
CA SER A 110 -11.56 -11.92 -6.56
C SER A 110 -12.37 -11.49 -5.34
N GLN A 111 -11.89 -11.74 -4.12
CA GLN A 111 -12.66 -11.57 -2.89
C GLN A 111 -12.07 -10.53 -1.94
N MET A 112 -10.76 -10.36 -1.93
CA MET A 112 -10.07 -9.58 -0.90
C MET A 112 -9.39 -8.31 -1.44
N ILE A 113 -8.77 -8.40 -2.62
CA ILE A 113 -7.98 -7.31 -3.20
C ILE A 113 -8.50 -6.98 -4.60
N THR A 114 -8.99 -5.77 -4.76
CA THR A 114 -9.39 -5.27 -6.09
C THR A 114 -8.23 -4.53 -6.74
N LEU A 115 -7.84 -4.97 -7.93
CA LEU A 115 -6.85 -4.31 -8.78
C LEU A 115 -7.52 -3.78 -10.05
N SER A 116 -7.39 -2.49 -10.31
CA SER A 116 -7.73 -1.92 -11.62
C SER A 116 -6.76 -2.42 -12.71
N PRO A 117 -7.12 -2.34 -14.00
CA PRO A 117 -6.18 -2.66 -15.08
C PRO A 117 -4.84 -1.91 -14.96
N ALA A 118 -4.88 -0.60 -14.71
CA ALA A 118 -3.66 0.21 -14.57
C ALA A 118 -2.79 -0.20 -13.38
N GLU A 119 -3.38 -0.64 -12.27
CA GLU A 119 -2.62 -1.14 -11.12
C GLU A 119 -1.99 -2.50 -11.42
N ARG A 120 -2.68 -3.39 -12.14
CA ARG A 120 -2.09 -4.66 -12.62
C ARG A 120 -0.90 -4.41 -13.52
N ASP A 121 -1.03 -3.50 -14.50
CA ASP A 121 0.05 -3.15 -15.42
C ASP A 121 1.24 -2.57 -14.65
N SER A 122 0.99 -1.72 -13.65
CA SER A 122 2.03 -1.16 -12.79
C SER A 122 2.76 -2.24 -11.96
N ILE A 123 2.01 -3.18 -11.38
CA ILE A 123 2.58 -4.32 -10.63
C ILE A 123 3.46 -5.16 -11.54
N VAL A 124 2.96 -5.54 -12.73
CA VAL A 124 3.73 -6.29 -13.73
C VAL A 124 5.01 -5.57 -14.10
N HIS A 125 4.91 -4.28 -14.41
CA HIS A 125 6.07 -3.48 -14.78
C HIS A 125 7.14 -3.45 -13.69
N ILE A 126 6.73 -3.25 -12.42
CA ILE A 126 7.66 -3.23 -11.29
C ILE A 126 8.33 -4.60 -11.14
N LEU A 127 7.57 -5.69 -11.12
CA LEU A 127 8.10 -7.04 -10.90
C LEU A 127 9.01 -7.49 -12.06
N LYS A 128 8.68 -7.09 -13.28
CA LYS A 128 9.55 -7.30 -14.44
C LYS A 128 10.89 -6.56 -14.29
N ARG A 129 10.86 -5.30 -13.88
CA ARG A 129 12.07 -4.52 -13.62
C ARG A 129 12.93 -5.13 -12.51
N LEU A 130 12.31 -5.62 -11.43
CA LEU A 130 13.05 -6.31 -10.37
C LEU A 130 13.71 -7.60 -10.87
N HIS A 131 13.05 -8.33 -11.75
CA HIS A 131 13.62 -9.52 -12.40
C HIS A 131 14.83 -9.13 -13.27
N GLU A 132 14.70 -8.13 -14.14
CA GLU A 132 15.78 -7.63 -15.00
C GLU A 132 16.99 -7.15 -14.16
N GLU A 133 16.75 -6.38 -13.10
CA GLU A 133 17.79 -5.92 -12.18
C GLU A 133 18.55 -7.07 -11.49
N ARG A 134 17.87 -8.19 -11.19
CA ARG A 134 18.50 -9.41 -10.65
C ARG A 134 19.35 -10.13 -11.69
N GLU A 135 18.84 -10.30 -12.91
CA GLU A 135 19.58 -10.91 -14.02
C GLU A 135 20.89 -10.13 -14.28
N GLU A 136 20.83 -8.79 -14.29
CA GLU A 136 22.00 -7.93 -14.45
C GLU A 136 23.04 -8.12 -13.33
N ARG A 137 22.60 -8.47 -12.09
CA ARG A 137 23.51 -8.80 -10.99
C ARG A 137 23.99 -10.25 -10.98
N GLY A 138 23.51 -11.09 -11.90
CA GLY A 138 23.86 -12.52 -11.96
C GLY A 138 23.20 -13.36 -10.86
N GLU A 139 22.09 -12.92 -10.31
CA GLU A 139 21.33 -13.60 -9.25
C GLU A 139 20.22 -14.47 -9.89
N HIS A 140 20.51 -15.71 -10.19
CA HIS A 140 19.57 -16.64 -10.85
C HIS A 140 18.82 -17.53 -9.85
#